data_04c1b18148c92f765114f968cf7719c1
#
_entry.id   04c1b18148c92f765114f968cf7719c1
#
_cell.length_a   1.000
_cell.length_b   1.000
_cell.length_c   1.000
_cell.angle_alpha   90.00
_cell.angle_beta   90.00
_cell.angle_gamma   90.00
#
_symmetry.space_group_name_H-M   'P 1'
#
loop_
_entity.id
_entity.type
_entity.pdbx_description
1 polymer ?
#
loop_
_entity_poly.entity_id
_entity_poly.type
_entity_poly.pdbx_seq_one_letter_code
_entity_poly.pdbx_strand_id
1 'polypeptide(L)'
;MTGELVVLEAAIGHTFRDRELLERALTHKSHAHEQNGDLNGAPHDTSGDNEQLEFLGDAILGFIASEYLVRRNPDAPEGRLSKLKAHLVSAAHLHEAAQALNLGTYLFLGRGEEMSGGREKKALLADALEALIAAIYLDSGIVPARAFIEKSVLSLFDDAGEGMTSAATDHKSALQEMAQAMKLPPPRYIIVAEEGPEHLKTFTVEVRVGKDWVSQAQGTSKKTAGQKAAQHILQQLSEWGR
;
A
#
# COMPACT_ATOMS: atom_id res chain seq x y z
N MET A 1 10.42 26.96 -11.53
CA MET A 1 9.98 26.55 -10.19
C MET A 1 8.57 27.06 -9.84
N THR A 2 8.29 28.37 -9.80
CA THR A 2 6.93 28.86 -9.41
C THR A 2 5.81 28.39 -10.35
N GLY A 3 6.07 28.29 -11.65
CA GLY A 3 5.10 27.81 -12.64
C GLY A 3 4.84 26.31 -12.62
N GLU A 4 5.80 25.52 -12.20
CA GLU A 4 5.70 24.06 -12.13
C GLU A 4 4.82 23.63 -10.95
N LEU A 5 4.93 24.29 -9.79
CA LEU A 5 4.08 24.01 -8.63
C LEU A 5 2.61 24.35 -8.86
N VAL A 6 2.31 25.36 -9.69
CA VAL A 6 0.93 25.67 -10.10
C VAL A 6 0.31 24.51 -10.91
N VAL A 7 1.11 23.83 -11.73
CA VAL A 7 0.66 22.64 -12.47
C VAL A 7 0.34 21.49 -11.50
N LEU A 8 1.19 21.29 -10.48
CA LEU A 8 0.91 20.30 -9.44
C LEU A 8 -0.35 20.64 -8.66
N GLU A 9 -0.52 21.89 -8.22
CA GLU A 9 -1.74 22.34 -7.51
C GLU A 9 -3.01 22.06 -8.33
N ALA A 10 -2.97 22.30 -9.65
CA ALA A 10 -4.09 21.97 -10.53
C ALA A 10 -4.33 20.44 -10.62
N ALA A 11 -3.29 19.62 -10.68
CA ALA A 11 -3.39 18.16 -10.76
C ALA A 11 -3.99 17.57 -9.48
N ILE A 12 -3.54 18.03 -8.31
CA ILE A 12 -4.06 17.59 -7.00
C ILE A 12 -5.45 18.16 -6.69
N GLY A 13 -5.84 19.26 -7.35
CA GLY A 13 -7.13 19.96 -7.14
C GLY A 13 -7.15 20.78 -5.85
N HIS A 14 -5.98 21.25 -5.39
CA HIS A 14 -5.83 22.09 -4.22
C HIS A 14 -4.85 23.22 -4.47
N THR A 15 -5.22 24.45 -4.12
CA THR A 15 -4.35 25.61 -4.16
C THR A 15 -3.97 25.99 -2.74
N PHE A 16 -2.68 25.97 -2.46
CA PHE A 16 -2.16 26.24 -1.12
C PHE A 16 -2.25 27.73 -0.77
N ARG A 17 -2.73 28.03 0.43
CA ARG A 17 -2.66 29.33 1.07
C ARG A 17 -1.26 29.59 1.58
N ASP A 18 -0.67 28.56 2.20
CA ASP A 18 0.70 28.53 2.66
C ASP A 18 1.56 27.68 1.71
N ARG A 19 2.29 28.35 0.85
CA ARG A 19 3.13 27.72 -0.16
C ARG A 19 4.36 27.01 0.45
N GLU A 20 4.81 27.43 1.62
CA GLU A 20 5.93 26.81 2.29
C GLU A 20 5.58 25.36 2.70
N LEU A 21 4.33 25.07 3.03
CA LEU A 21 3.85 23.71 3.30
C LEU A 21 4.02 22.80 2.08
N LEU A 22 3.65 23.28 0.88
CA LEU A 22 3.83 22.52 -0.34
C LEU A 22 5.31 22.28 -0.66
N GLU A 23 6.13 23.33 -0.58
CA GLU A 23 7.58 23.22 -0.84
C GLU A 23 8.23 22.26 0.15
N ARG A 24 7.87 22.35 1.43
CA ARG A 24 8.36 21.46 2.47
C ARG A 24 7.95 20.00 2.21
N ALA A 25 6.71 19.74 1.83
CA ALA A 25 6.25 18.38 1.51
C ALA A 25 7.02 17.73 0.35
N LEU A 26 7.53 18.54 -0.57
CA LEU A 26 8.31 18.11 -1.72
C LEU A 26 9.82 18.07 -1.45
N THR A 27 10.28 18.53 -0.29
CA THR A 27 11.70 18.63 0.05
C THR A 27 12.18 17.38 0.79
N HIS A 28 12.98 16.56 0.10
CA HIS A 28 13.64 15.41 0.73
C HIS A 28 14.80 15.88 1.62
N LYS A 29 15.07 15.14 2.69
CA LYS A 29 16.14 15.44 3.65
C LYS A 29 17.52 15.67 3.01
N SER A 30 17.84 15.00 1.91
CA SER A 30 19.11 15.19 1.21
C SER A 30 19.28 16.63 0.68
N HIS A 31 18.19 17.25 0.23
CA HIS A 31 18.19 18.64 -0.21
C HIS A 31 18.31 19.61 0.95
N ALA A 32 17.53 19.39 2.01
CA ALA A 32 17.59 20.21 3.22
C ALA A 32 19.02 20.20 3.85
N HIS A 33 19.67 19.03 3.88
CA HIS A 33 21.06 18.92 4.37
C HIS A 33 22.07 19.70 3.50
N GLU A 34 21.92 19.66 2.18
CA GLU A 34 22.80 20.42 1.29
C GLU A 34 22.61 21.94 1.43
N GLN A 35 21.39 22.40 1.72
CA GLN A 35 21.10 23.82 1.89
C GLN A 35 21.58 24.37 3.24
N ASN A 36 21.42 23.58 4.31
CA ASN A 36 21.81 24.03 5.66
C ASN A 36 23.32 24.04 5.87
N GLY A 37 24.10 23.52 4.93
CA GLY A 37 25.54 23.39 5.02
C GLY A 37 25.96 22.49 6.19
N ASP A 38 27.16 21.91 6.08
CA ASP A 38 27.80 21.12 7.16
C ASP A 38 28.21 22.05 8.32
N LEU A 39 27.25 22.60 9.04
CA LEU A 39 27.48 23.44 10.23
C LEU A 39 27.81 22.51 11.38
N ASN A 40 29.08 22.00 11.38
CA ASN A 40 29.83 21.53 12.56
C ASN A 40 28.98 21.07 13.76
N GLY A 41 28.31 19.91 13.67
CA GLY A 41 27.75 19.22 14.84
C GLY A 41 26.56 19.88 15.53
N ALA A 42 25.87 20.83 14.88
CA ALA A 42 24.60 21.34 15.37
C ALA A 42 23.49 20.24 15.25
N PRO A 43 22.54 20.21 16.22
CA PRO A 43 21.40 19.29 16.09
C PRO A 43 20.72 19.50 14.72
N HIS A 44 20.42 18.42 14.01
CA HIS A 44 19.73 18.48 12.72
C HIS A 44 18.45 19.29 12.86
N ASP A 45 18.41 20.46 12.22
CA ASP A 45 17.16 21.18 12.03
C ASP A 45 16.35 20.48 10.94
N THR A 46 15.43 19.62 11.35
CA THR A 46 14.51 18.88 10.46
C THR A 46 13.33 19.76 10.01
N SER A 47 13.35 21.06 10.33
CA SER A 47 12.24 21.98 10.03
C SER A 47 12.04 22.21 8.53
N GLY A 48 13.04 21.89 7.69
CA GLY A 48 13.04 22.16 6.26
C GLY A 48 12.72 20.95 5.35
N ASP A 49 12.61 19.73 5.89
CA ASP A 49 12.33 18.52 5.12
C ASP A 49 10.90 17.99 5.32
N ASN A 50 10.59 16.90 4.62
CA ASN A 50 9.24 16.31 4.60
C ASN A 50 9.00 15.21 5.67
N GLU A 51 10.00 14.78 6.46
CA GLU A 51 9.85 13.62 7.35
C GLU A 51 8.71 13.78 8.38
N GLN A 52 8.57 14.98 8.99
CA GLN A 52 7.46 15.22 9.91
C GLN A 52 6.09 15.24 9.22
N LEU A 53 6.04 15.73 7.99
CA LEU A 53 4.81 15.75 7.21
C LEU A 53 4.43 14.34 6.74
N GLU A 54 5.40 13.52 6.33
CA GLU A 54 5.23 12.09 6.05
C GLU A 54 4.58 11.38 7.25
N PHE A 55 5.16 11.52 8.44
CA PHE A 55 4.61 10.92 9.67
C PHE A 55 3.15 11.31 9.93
N LEU A 56 2.80 12.58 9.74
CA LEU A 56 1.42 13.05 9.89
C LEU A 56 0.52 12.53 8.77
N GLY A 57 1.04 12.51 7.54
CA GLY A 57 0.32 12.07 6.34
C GLY A 57 -0.07 10.59 6.38
N ASP A 58 0.84 9.71 6.82
CA ASP A 58 0.54 8.30 7.07
C ASP A 58 -0.64 8.13 8.03
N ALA A 59 -0.64 8.86 9.14
CA ALA A 59 -1.74 8.80 10.11
C ALA A 59 -3.09 9.26 9.51
N ILE A 60 -3.09 10.34 8.72
CA ILE A 60 -4.30 10.86 8.04
C ILE A 60 -4.79 9.87 6.98
N LEU A 61 -3.89 9.37 6.14
CA LEU A 61 -4.18 8.38 5.12
C LEU A 61 -4.75 7.10 5.76
N GLY A 62 -4.10 6.60 6.81
CA GLY A 62 -4.52 5.43 7.55
C GLY A 62 -5.92 5.57 8.16
N PHE A 63 -6.27 6.75 8.68
CA PHE A 63 -7.60 7.05 9.19
C PHE A 63 -8.64 7.04 8.08
N ILE A 64 -8.42 7.78 6.99
CA ILE A 64 -9.37 7.91 5.87
C ILE A 64 -9.56 6.56 5.16
N ALA A 65 -8.48 5.80 4.93
CA ALA A 65 -8.55 4.46 4.37
C ALA A 65 -9.36 3.50 5.24
N SER A 66 -9.20 3.57 6.57
CA SER A 66 -9.98 2.74 7.51
C SER A 66 -11.47 3.07 7.44
N GLU A 67 -11.82 4.36 7.47
CA GLU A 67 -13.21 4.80 7.38
C GLU A 67 -13.85 4.40 6.03
N TYR A 68 -13.13 4.59 4.93
CA TYR A 68 -13.56 4.19 3.60
C TYR A 68 -13.86 2.68 3.53
N LEU A 69 -12.97 1.85 4.04
CA LEU A 69 -13.13 0.40 4.02
C LEU A 69 -14.31 -0.08 4.87
N VAL A 70 -14.51 0.49 6.06
CA VAL A 70 -15.65 0.16 6.94
C VAL A 70 -16.97 0.50 6.26
N ARG A 71 -17.06 1.70 5.64
CA ARG A 71 -18.28 2.12 4.94
C ARG A 71 -18.60 1.25 3.71
N ARG A 72 -17.57 0.80 2.99
CA ARG A 72 -17.73 0.01 1.76
C ARG A 72 -17.94 -1.47 2.02
N ASN A 73 -17.49 -1.97 3.17
CA ASN A 73 -17.53 -3.39 3.53
C ASN A 73 -18.12 -3.58 4.94
N PRO A 74 -19.40 -3.22 5.17
CA PRO A 74 -19.99 -3.18 6.53
C PRO A 74 -20.01 -4.56 7.22
N ASP A 75 -20.09 -5.64 6.44
CA ASP A 75 -20.16 -7.01 6.95
C ASP A 75 -18.79 -7.71 6.99
N ALA A 76 -17.71 -7.03 6.59
CA ALA A 76 -16.40 -7.66 6.55
C ALA A 76 -15.79 -7.77 7.96
N PRO A 77 -15.20 -8.92 8.32
CA PRO A 77 -14.47 -9.06 9.57
C PRO A 77 -13.24 -8.17 9.62
N GLU A 78 -12.83 -7.75 10.83
CA GLU A 78 -11.70 -6.85 11.06
C GLU A 78 -10.42 -7.30 10.35
N GLY A 79 -10.08 -8.59 10.40
CA GLY A 79 -8.87 -9.11 9.76
C GLY A 79 -8.86 -8.93 8.23
N ARG A 80 -10.03 -8.91 7.57
CA ARG A 80 -10.15 -8.57 6.15
C ARG A 80 -9.92 -7.08 5.91
N LEU A 81 -10.53 -6.23 6.74
CA LEU A 81 -10.36 -4.77 6.65
C LEU A 81 -8.90 -4.37 6.86
N SER A 82 -8.22 -4.98 7.84
CA SER A 82 -6.80 -4.74 8.10
C SER A 82 -5.90 -5.14 6.92
N LYS A 83 -6.17 -6.25 6.25
CA LYS A 83 -5.43 -6.67 5.04
C LYS A 83 -5.65 -5.70 3.87
N LEU A 84 -6.89 -5.27 3.64
CA LEU A 84 -7.23 -4.30 2.60
C LEU A 84 -6.56 -2.95 2.89
N LYS A 85 -6.61 -2.48 4.13
CA LYS A 85 -5.91 -1.27 4.56
C LYS A 85 -4.41 -1.36 4.31
N ALA A 86 -3.77 -2.44 4.75
CA ALA A 86 -2.33 -2.64 4.56
C ALA A 86 -1.93 -2.60 3.07
N HIS A 87 -2.80 -3.02 2.17
CA HIS A 87 -2.57 -2.88 0.73
C HIS A 87 -2.72 -1.43 0.28
N LEU A 88 -3.81 -0.76 0.66
CA LEU A 88 -4.12 0.63 0.31
C LEU A 88 -3.04 1.63 0.74
N VAL A 89 -2.48 1.44 1.94
CA VAL A 89 -1.42 2.31 2.47
C VAL A 89 -0.02 1.77 2.20
N SER A 90 0.13 0.75 1.34
CA SER A 90 1.44 0.19 1.03
C SER A 90 2.26 1.15 0.16
N ALA A 91 3.59 1.19 0.37
CA ALA A 91 4.49 1.95 -0.48
C ALA A 91 4.37 1.58 -1.98
N ALA A 92 3.87 0.38 -2.33
CA ALA A 92 3.60 0.00 -3.71
C ALA A 92 2.45 0.78 -4.30
N HIS A 93 1.32 0.83 -3.60
CA HIS A 93 0.12 1.53 -4.04
C HIS A 93 0.33 3.05 -4.03
N LEU A 94 1.00 3.58 -2.99
CA LEU A 94 1.33 5.02 -2.93
C LEU A 94 2.29 5.44 -4.04
N HIS A 95 3.24 4.59 -4.40
CA HIS A 95 4.12 4.84 -5.54
C HIS A 95 3.34 4.95 -6.86
N GLU A 96 2.37 4.07 -7.12
CA GLU A 96 1.51 4.14 -8.31
C GLU A 96 0.71 5.46 -8.33
N ALA A 97 0.16 5.87 -7.20
CA ALA A 97 -0.54 7.14 -7.04
C ALA A 97 0.37 8.35 -7.29
N ALA A 98 1.59 8.33 -6.73
CA ALA A 98 2.58 9.38 -6.93
C ALA A 98 3.06 9.46 -8.39
N GLN A 99 3.21 8.32 -9.07
CA GLN A 99 3.54 8.27 -10.49
C GLN A 99 2.42 8.86 -11.36
N ALA A 100 1.16 8.56 -11.07
CA ALA A 100 0.02 9.12 -11.78
C ALA A 100 -0.04 10.66 -11.70
N LEU A 101 0.47 11.23 -10.61
CA LEU A 101 0.61 12.68 -10.39
C LEU A 101 1.93 13.25 -10.97
N ASN A 102 2.81 12.42 -11.51
CA ASN A 102 4.20 12.79 -11.88
C ASN A 102 4.96 13.47 -10.73
N LEU A 103 4.69 13.05 -9.48
CA LEU A 103 5.18 13.73 -8.27
C LEU A 103 6.71 13.84 -8.23
N GLY A 104 7.42 12.85 -8.78
CA GLY A 104 8.87 12.83 -8.85
C GLY A 104 9.48 14.03 -9.54
N THR A 105 8.79 14.65 -10.50
CA THR A 105 9.30 15.84 -11.22
C THR A 105 9.35 17.08 -10.33
N TYR A 106 8.57 17.12 -9.27
CA TYR A 106 8.45 18.25 -8.36
C TYR A 106 9.32 18.14 -7.11
N LEU A 107 9.98 16.96 -6.89
CA LEU A 107 10.80 16.76 -5.70
C LEU A 107 12.06 17.62 -5.70
N PHE A 108 12.35 18.20 -4.54
CA PHE A 108 13.64 18.84 -4.25
C PHE A 108 14.56 17.80 -3.63
N LEU A 109 15.57 17.39 -4.39
CA LEU A 109 16.54 16.36 -4.02
C LEU A 109 17.94 16.96 -3.94
N GLY A 110 18.77 16.45 -3.04
CA GLY A 110 20.20 16.72 -3.04
C GLY A 110 20.88 16.03 -4.23
N ARG A 111 22.04 16.52 -4.64
CA ARG A 111 22.77 16.05 -5.85
C ARG A 111 23.03 14.53 -5.83
N GLY A 112 23.40 13.98 -4.67
CA GLY A 112 23.67 12.55 -4.54
C GLY A 112 22.41 11.71 -4.75
N GLU A 113 21.28 12.15 -4.23
CA GLU A 113 19.99 11.49 -4.37
C GLU A 113 19.46 11.61 -5.81
N GLU A 114 19.59 12.78 -6.41
CA GLU A 114 19.26 13.03 -7.82
C GLU A 114 20.03 12.10 -8.76
N MET A 115 21.37 12.01 -8.58
CA MET A 115 22.25 11.16 -9.41
C MET A 115 21.96 9.67 -9.25
N SER A 116 21.40 9.24 -8.11
CA SER A 116 21.01 7.85 -7.86
C SER A 116 19.60 7.50 -8.32
N GLY A 117 18.94 8.37 -9.09
CA GLY A 117 17.59 8.18 -9.60
C GLY A 117 16.51 8.37 -8.56
N GLY A 118 16.72 9.24 -7.56
CA GLY A 118 15.81 9.47 -6.44
C GLY A 118 14.38 9.80 -6.86
N ARG A 119 14.21 10.52 -7.99
CA ARG A 119 12.88 10.88 -8.52
C ARG A 119 11.98 9.69 -8.86
N GLU A 120 12.54 8.51 -9.09
CA GLU A 120 11.82 7.29 -9.43
C GLU A 120 11.80 6.28 -8.28
N LYS A 121 12.52 6.56 -7.18
CA LYS A 121 12.58 5.65 -6.03
C LYS A 121 11.22 5.55 -5.36
N LYS A 122 10.77 4.30 -5.24
CA LYS A 122 9.48 3.96 -4.68
C LYS A 122 9.24 4.55 -3.29
N ALA A 123 10.22 4.45 -2.40
CA ALA A 123 10.09 4.97 -1.04
C ALA A 123 9.93 6.50 -1.06
N LEU A 124 10.82 7.23 -1.77
CA LEU A 124 10.79 8.69 -1.81
C LEU A 124 9.46 9.24 -2.37
N LEU A 125 8.89 8.54 -3.35
CA LEU A 125 7.62 8.94 -3.94
C LEU A 125 6.44 8.67 -3.01
N ALA A 126 6.45 7.56 -2.28
CA ALA A 126 5.45 7.26 -1.27
C ALA A 126 5.51 8.27 -0.11
N ASP A 127 6.71 8.50 0.44
CA ASP A 127 6.94 9.43 1.55
C ASP A 127 6.51 10.87 1.17
N ALA A 128 6.84 11.31 -0.04
CA ALA A 128 6.43 12.62 -0.55
C ALA A 128 4.90 12.73 -0.76
N LEU A 129 4.23 11.66 -1.16
CA LEU A 129 2.77 11.64 -1.28
C LEU A 129 2.10 11.75 0.09
N GLU A 130 2.61 11.04 1.10
CA GLU A 130 2.14 11.16 2.48
C GLU A 130 2.39 12.58 3.01
N ALA A 131 3.58 13.13 2.78
CA ALA A 131 3.89 14.49 3.17
C ALA A 131 2.94 15.51 2.49
N LEU A 132 2.59 15.31 1.23
CA LEU A 132 1.62 16.14 0.49
C LEU A 132 0.22 16.07 1.10
N ILE A 133 -0.22 14.88 1.54
CA ILE A 133 -1.49 14.71 2.27
C ILE A 133 -1.49 15.55 3.55
N ALA A 134 -0.41 15.50 4.32
CA ALA A 134 -0.28 16.30 5.54
C ALA A 134 -0.27 17.80 5.24
N ALA A 135 0.45 18.23 4.20
CA ALA A 135 0.49 19.63 3.80
C ALA A 135 -0.90 20.18 3.44
N ILE A 136 -1.70 19.43 2.65
CA ILE A 136 -3.08 19.79 2.34
C ILE A 136 -3.93 19.88 3.62
N TYR A 137 -3.74 18.92 4.54
CA TYR A 137 -4.46 18.92 5.81
C TYR A 137 -4.12 20.13 6.68
N LEU A 138 -2.85 20.47 6.81
CA LEU A 138 -2.40 21.62 7.61
C LEU A 138 -2.85 22.95 7.00
N ASP A 139 -2.87 23.05 5.67
CA ASP A 139 -3.29 24.25 4.95
C ASP A 139 -4.81 24.48 5.04
N SER A 140 -5.61 23.43 4.87
CA SER A 140 -7.06 23.59 4.64
C SER A 140 -7.94 22.56 5.35
N GLY A 141 -7.38 21.71 6.20
CA GLY A 141 -8.11 20.77 7.04
C GLY A 141 -8.47 19.45 6.37
N ILE A 142 -9.27 18.64 7.09
CA ILE A 142 -9.53 17.23 6.73
C ILE A 142 -10.36 17.08 5.44
N VAL A 143 -11.22 18.04 5.10
CA VAL A 143 -12.13 17.89 3.95
C VAL A 143 -11.38 17.92 2.63
N PRO A 144 -10.48 18.88 2.33
CA PRO A 144 -9.66 18.85 1.13
C PRO A 144 -8.68 17.66 1.11
N ALA A 145 -8.07 17.30 2.26
CA ALA A 145 -7.17 16.15 2.35
C ALA A 145 -7.92 14.85 2.00
N ARG A 146 -9.14 14.67 2.49
CA ARG A 146 -10.00 13.54 2.13
C ARG A 146 -10.29 13.50 0.64
N ALA A 147 -10.71 14.61 0.05
CA ALA A 147 -11.03 14.68 -1.37
C ALA A 147 -9.81 14.32 -2.25
N PHE A 148 -8.63 14.76 -1.84
CA PHE A 148 -7.38 14.40 -2.50
C PHE A 148 -7.09 12.89 -2.40
N ILE A 149 -7.17 12.31 -1.19
CA ILE A 149 -6.94 10.87 -0.97
C ILE A 149 -7.94 10.04 -1.77
N GLU A 150 -9.23 10.37 -1.73
CA GLU A 150 -10.27 9.65 -2.46
C GLU A 150 -10.02 9.67 -3.97
N LYS A 151 -9.65 10.82 -4.52
CA LYS A 151 -9.39 11.00 -5.94
C LYS A 151 -8.08 10.33 -6.39
N SER A 152 -7.00 10.44 -5.63
CA SER A 152 -5.65 10.11 -6.10
C SER A 152 -5.13 8.77 -5.60
N VAL A 153 -5.68 8.26 -4.47
CA VAL A 153 -5.22 7.01 -3.86
C VAL A 153 -6.30 5.94 -3.91
N LEU A 154 -7.53 6.26 -3.42
CA LEU A 154 -8.57 5.26 -3.29
C LEU A 154 -9.22 4.90 -4.64
N SER A 155 -9.31 5.85 -5.59
CA SER A 155 -9.84 5.56 -6.94
C SER A 155 -9.02 4.50 -7.68
N LEU A 156 -7.69 4.51 -7.54
CA LEU A 156 -6.83 3.50 -8.15
C LEU A 156 -7.09 2.10 -7.60
N PHE A 157 -7.47 2.02 -6.33
CA PHE A 157 -7.86 0.75 -5.71
C PHE A 157 -9.20 0.24 -6.26
N ASP A 158 -10.17 1.13 -6.49
CA ASP A 158 -11.46 0.78 -7.08
C ASP A 158 -11.33 0.39 -8.56
N ASP A 159 -10.51 1.10 -9.33
CA ASP A 159 -10.26 0.85 -10.75
C ASP A 159 -9.49 -0.46 -11.00
N ALA A 160 -8.62 -0.86 -10.06
CA ALA A 160 -7.95 -2.16 -10.11
C ALA A 160 -8.92 -3.35 -10.05
N GLY A 161 -10.18 -3.07 -9.69
CA GLY A 161 -11.35 -3.94 -9.82
C GLY A 161 -11.27 -5.25 -9.04
N GLU A 162 -12.29 -6.07 -9.19
CA GLU A 162 -12.44 -7.40 -8.57
C GLU A 162 -11.25 -8.37 -8.81
N GLY A 163 -10.38 -8.07 -9.77
CA GLY A 163 -9.16 -8.83 -10.05
C GLY A 163 -8.12 -8.77 -8.92
N MET A 164 -8.02 -7.63 -8.20
CA MET A 164 -7.12 -7.52 -7.04
C MET A 164 -7.73 -8.12 -5.76
N THR A 165 -9.06 -8.13 -5.63
CA THR A 165 -9.72 -8.88 -4.57
C THR A 165 -9.46 -10.38 -4.71
N SER A 166 -9.30 -10.89 -5.93
CA SER A 166 -8.89 -12.27 -6.20
C SER A 166 -7.42 -12.55 -5.83
N ALA A 167 -6.49 -11.61 -6.05
CA ALA A 167 -5.08 -11.75 -5.64
C ALA A 167 -4.86 -11.51 -4.12
N ALA A 168 -5.71 -10.69 -3.50
CA ALA A 168 -5.73 -10.43 -2.07
C ALA A 168 -6.63 -11.41 -1.29
N THR A 169 -7.34 -12.32 -1.96
CA THR A 169 -8.15 -13.33 -1.28
C THR A 169 -7.20 -14.33 -0.63
N ASP A 170 -6.98 -14.17 0.65
CA ASP A 170 -6.21 -15.11 1.46
C ASP A 170 -7.06 -16.36 1.71
N HIS A 171 -7.09 -17.22 0.68
CA HIS A 171 -7.83 -18.47 0.74
C HIS A 171 -7.39 -19.37 1.92
N LYS A 172 -6.14 -19.24 2.36
CA LYS A 172 -5.67 -19.96 3.55
C LYS A 172 -6.37 -19.49 4.81
N SER A 173 -6.46 -18.18 5.02
CA SER A 173 -7.18 -17.61 6.17
C SER A 173 -8.68 -17.87 6.07
N ALA A 174 -9.27 -17.67 4.89
CA ALA A 174 -10.70 -17.97 4.66
C ALA A 174 -11.03 -19.45 4.94
N LEU A 175 -10.14 -20.37 4.51
CA LEU A 175 -10.32 -21.79 4.79
C LEU A 175 -10.18 -22.10 6.29
N GLN A 176 -9.29 -21.44 6.99
CA GLN A 176 -9.15 -21.59 8.45
C GLN A 176 -10.39 -21.10 9.19
N GLU A 177 -10.91 -19.93 8.81
CA GLU A 177 -12.13 -19.35 9.38
C GLU A 177 -13.36 -20.27 9.12
N MET A 178 -13.50 -20.76 7.88
CA MET A 178 -14.58 -21.68 7.50
C MET A 178 -14.48 -23.01 8.24
N ALA A 179 -13.28 -23.61 8.32
CA ALA A 179 -13.06 -24.83 9.08
C ALA A 179 -13.40 -24.63 10.56
N GLN A 180 -13.03 -23.51 11.16
CA GLN A 180 -13.37 -23.18 12.54
C GLN A 180 -14.89 -23.01 12.72
N ALA A 181 -15.57 -22.29 11.82
CA ALA A 181 -17.02 -22.10 11.86
C ALA A 181 -17.78 -23.45 11.77
N MET A 182 -17.25 -24.38 10.95
CA MET A 182 -17.81 -25.73 10.78
C MET A 182 -17.33 -26.73 11.84
N LYS A 183 -16.56 -26.28 12.85
CA LYS A 183 -15.95 -27.12 13.90
C LYS A 183 -15.07 -28.26 13.35
N LEU A 184 -14.48 -28.05 12.19
CA LEU A 184 -13.50 -28.95 11.57
C LEU A 184 -12.10 -28.68 12.12
N PRO A 185 -11.16 -29.65 12.01
CA PRO A 185 -9.77 -29.45 12.35
C PRO A 185 -9.12 -28.35 11.49
N PRO A 186 -8.11 -27.62 12.02
CA PRO A 186 -7.43 -26.59 11.27
C PRO A 186 -6.75 -27.15 10.02
N PRO A 187 -6.72 -26.38 8.90
CA PRO A 187 -6.07 -26.79 7.66
C PRO A 187 -4.57 -27.08 7.85
N ARG A 188 -4.10 -28.20 7.31
CA ARG A 188 -2.68 -28.57 7.29
C ARG A 188 -2.16 -28.54 5.87
N TYR A 189 -0.99 -27.91 5.67
CA TYR A 189 -0.35 -27.72 4.37
C TYR A 189 0.96 -28.52 4.33
N ILE A 190 1.12 -29.34 3.29
CA ILE A 190 2.29 -30.20 3.08
C ILE A 190 2.81 -29.95 1.67
N ILE A 191 4.11 -29.75 1.52
CA ILE A 191 4.75 -29.71 0.22
C ILE A 191 4.95 -31.15 -0.23
N VAL A 192 4.30 -31.53 -1.33
CA VAL A 192 4.35 -32.91 -1.85
C VAL A 192 5.31 -33.06 -3.01
N ALA A 193 5.63 -31.98 -3.74
CA ALA A 193 6.64 -31.98 -4.79
C ALA A 193 7.28 -30.59 -4.98
N GLU A 194 8.55 -30.59 -5.36
CA GLU A 194 9.28 -29.42 -5.86
C GLU A 194 9.98 -29.86 -7.16
N GLU A 195 9.64 -29.21 -8.29
CA GLU A 195 10.11 -29.60 -9.61
C GLU A 195 10.66 -28.38 -10.37
N GLY A 196 11.60 -28.61 -11.29
CA GLY A 196 12.19 -27.60 -12.16
C GLY A 196 13.50 -26.99 -11.65
N PRO A 197 14.22 -26.25 -12.52
CA PRO A 197 15.47 -25.57 -12.17
C PRO A 197 15.21 -24.43 -11.16
N GLU A 198 16.24 -23.98 -10.44
CA GLU A 198 16.10 -23.00 -9.35
C GLU A 198 15.34 -21.73 -9.71
N HIS A 199 15.50 -21.24 -10.93
CA HIS A 199 14.87 -20.02 -11.44
C HIS A 199 13.43 -20.24 -11.99
N LEU A 200 12.98 -21.51 -12.11
CA LEU A 200 11.65 -21.89 -12.61
C LEU A 200 11.02 -23.00 -11.77
N LYS A 201 11.28 -23.00 -10.46
CA LYS A 201 10.71 -24.01 -9.55
C LYS A 201 9.20 -23.94 -9.51
N THR A 202 8.58 -25.11 -9.64
CA THR A 202 7.16 -25.34 -9.40
C THR A 202 6.99 -26.13 -8.11
N PHE A 203 6.12 -25.65 -7.25
CA PHE A 203 5.81 -26.28 -5.97
C PHE A 203 4.41 -26.90 -6.04
N THR A 204 4.28 -28.15 -5.62
CA THR A 204 2.96 -28.77 -5.40
C THR A 204 2.70 -28.81 -3.90
N VAL A 205 1.59 -28.18 -3.47
CA VAL A 205 1.17 -28.15 -2.07
C VAL A 205 -0.16 -28.88 -1.94
N GLU A 206 -0.21 -29.80 -0.98
CA GLU A 206 -1.44 -30.45 -0.53
C GLU A 206 -1.96 -29.74 0.71
N VAL A 207 -3.27 -29.51 0.77
CA VAL A 207 -3.97 -29.05 1.95
C VAL A 207 -4.98 -30.09 2.40
N ARG A 208 -5.07 -30.32 3.72
CA ARG A 208 -6.02 -31.24 4.35
C ARG A 208 -6.79 -30.55 5.46
N VAL A 209 -8.11 -30.75 5.47
CA VAL A 209 -9.01 -30.35 6.57
C VAL A 209 -9.73 -31.59 7.06
N GLY A 210 -9.36 -32.08 8.25
CA GLY A 210 -9.84 -33.37 8.75
C GLY A 210 -9.34 -34.55 7.91
N LYS A 211 -10.20 -35.53 7.73
CA LYS A 211 -9.92 -36.74 6.94
C LYS A 211 -10.54 -36.68 5.54
N ASP A 212 -11.56 -35.88 5.38
CA ASP A 212 -12.48 -35.94 4.23
C ASP A 212 -12.14 -34.89 3.16
N TRP A 213 -11.48 -33.79 3.54
CA TRP A 213 -11.19 -32.68 2.63
C TRP A 213 -9.71 -32.62 2.31
N VAL A 214 -9.35 -32.99 1.08
CA VAL A 214 -7.97 -32.97 0.59
C VAL A 214 -7.95 -32.35 -0.79
N SER A 215 -7.01 -31.42 -1.02
CA SER A 215 -6.77 -30.84 -2.33
C SER A 215 -5.28 -30.59 -2.54
N GLN A 216 -4.86 -30.65 -3.81
CA GLN A 216 -3.51 -30.31 -4.23
C GLN A 216 -3.56 -29.23 -5.31
N ALA A 217 -2.55 -28.34 -5.30
CA ALA A 217 -2.37 -27.37 -6.37
C ALA A 217 -0.89 -27.04 -6.59
N GLN A 218 -0.61 -26.59 -7.81
CA GLN A 218 0.73 -26.17 -8.21
C GLN A 218 0.84 -24.63 -8.28
N GLY A 219 2.03 -24.13 -8.00
CA GLY A 219 2.35 -22.70 -8.11
C GLY A 219 3.85 -22.45 -8.20
N THR A 220 4.19 -21.23 -8.64
CA THR A 220 5.57 -20.75 -8.76
C THR A 220 6.23 -20.47 -7.40
N SER A 221 5.46 -20.54 -6.32
CA SER A 221 5.94 -20.48 -4.93
C SER A 221 5.08 -21.36 -4.03
N LYS A 222 5.62 -21.76 -2.87
CA LYS A 222 4.90 -22.49 -1.82
C LYS A 222 3.64 -21.73 -1.37
N LYS A 223 3.72 -20.37 -1.35
CA LYS A 223 2.61 -19.50 -1.01
C LYS A 223 1.50 -19.60 -2.06
N THR A 224 1.83 -19.42 -3.33
CA THR A 224 0.86 -19.45 -4.44
C THR A 224 0.18 -20.82 -4.57
N ALA A 225 0.96 -21.91 -4.49
CA ALA A 225 0.43 -23.27 -4.52
C ALA A 225 -0.55 -23.53 -3.35
N GLY A 226 -0.15 -23.10 -2.13
CA GLY A 226 -1.01 -23.25 -0.96
C GLY A 226 -2.31 -22.44 -1.01
N GLN A 227 -2.29 -21.24 -1.59
CA GLN A 227 -3.49 -20.43 -1.80
C GLN A 227 -4.47 -21.09 -2.77
N LYS A 228 -3.97 -21.63 -3.90
CA LYS A 228 -4.80 -22.35 -4.87
C LYS A 228 -5.40 -23.63 -4.29
N ALA A 229 -4.61 -24.41 -3.54
CA ALA A 229 -5.11 -25.62 -2.88
C ALA A 229 -6.20 -25.31 -1.85
N ALA A 230 -6.03 -24.22 -1.07
CA ALA A 230 -7.05 -23.75 -0.13
C ALA A 230 -8.33 -23.30 -0.85
N GLN A 231 -8.21 -22.61 -1.98
CA GLN A 231 -9.35 -22.19 -2.81
C GLN A 231 -10.21 -23.37 -3.25
N HIS A 232 -9.60 -24.47 -3.69
CA HIS A 232 -10.32 -25.65 -4.11
C HIS A 232 -11.15 -26.27 -2.96
N ILE A 233 -10.59 -26.36 -1.75
CA ILE A 233 -11.36 -26.86 -0.59
C ILE A 233 -12.50 -25.90 -0.20
N LEU A 234 -12.25 -24.59 -0.25
CA LEU A 234 -13.32 -23.61 0.00
C LEU A 234 -14.51 -23.79 -0.94
N GLN A 235 -14.26 -24.02 -2.22
CA GLN A 235 -15.31 -24.31 -3.19
C GLN A 235 -16.08 -25.58 -2.82
N GLN A 236 -15.38 -26.67 -2.50
CA GLN A 236 -16.00 -27.94 -2.10
C GLN A 236 -16.85 -27.78 -0.83
N LEU A 237 -16.35 -27.07 0.19
CA LEU A 237 -17.09 -26.81 1.43
C LEU A 237 -18.33 -25.93 1.19
N SER A 238 -18.27 -24.98 0.28
CA SER A 238 -19.40 -24.12 -0.06
C SER A 238 -20.52 -24.87 -0.80
N GLU A 239 -20.18 -25.90 -1.56
CA GLU A 239 -21.13 -26.78 -2.25
C GLU A 239 -21.77 -27.80 -1.30
N TRP A 240 -21.04 -28.25 -0.27
CA TRP A 240 -21.51 -29.23 0.71
C TRP A 240 -22.47 -28.63 1.75
N GLY A 241 -22.38 -27.31 2.00
CA GLY A 241 -23.25 -26.61 2.94
C GLY A 241 -24.60 -26.12 2.37
N ARG A 242 -24.88 -26.42 1.09
CA ARG A 242 -26.16 -26.17 0.42
C ARG A 242 -27.02 -27.43 0.42
#